data_0d9bb47da6164c7fef41e836d2e87cd5
#
_entry.id   0d9bb47da6164c7fef41e836d2e87cd5
#
_cell.length_a   1.000
_cell.length_b   1.000
_cell.length_c   1.000
_cell.angle_alpha   90.00
_cell.angle_beta   90.00
_cell.angle_gamma   90.00
#
_symmetry.space_group_name_H-M   'P 1'
#
loop_
_entity.id
_entity.type
_entity.pdbx_description
1 polymer ?
#
loop_
_entity_poly.entity_id
_entity_poly.type
_entity_poly.pdbx_seq_one_letter_code
_entity_poly.pdbx_strand_id
1 'polypeptide(L)'
;MQVIYVPLEHIDTRYTKHLDQQIINYLENNNIQYIRIYPNIKTIDKIKNGSFLDAEYTIQFKSAQMQEIAKLYYEDKINNGDQFFFSDIWFPGIESIAYINYFSKKNVKITGFLHAGSFTDTDFVRDMERWAKNFEDIIFDISDTIFVASHFIKNDVIKKRIVNPNKLVVTHLPIDFDNMKKHLTDDHKENIVLFCARNVDEKQPWLFDQLAQKLKGKAKFINTQKENFTKEEYYKILNKAKVIVSYALQENFGFAVQEACFFNCYPVVPNRLVYKELYPKECRFNVFEESVEMVKNILEDKIKVDSQKLVVQHDPMELWFENFTRWNN
;
A
#
# COMPACT_ATOMS: atom_id res chain seq x y z
N MET A 1 23.35 -16.66 3.04
CA MET A 1 21.90 -16.40 2.81
C MET A 1 21.72 -14.89 2.71
N GLN A 2 21.11 -14.41 1.65
CA GLN A 2 20.88 -12.99 1.37
C GLN A 2 19.48 -12.76 0.83
N VAL A 3 19.01 -11.51 0.87
CA VAL A 3 17.76 -11.07 0.23
C VAL A 3 18.07 -10.55 -1.18
N ILE A 4 17.41 -11.09 -2.20
CA ILE A 4 17.38 -10.52 -3.53
C ILE A 4 16.14 -9.63 -3.59
N TYR A 5 16.37 -8.34 -3.35
CA TYR A 5 15.30 -7.37 -3.22
C TYR A 5 14.91 -6.76 -4.57
N VAL A 6 13.66 -6.94 -4.98
CA VAL A 6 13.09 -6.47 -6.25
C VAL A 6 12.07 -5.36 -5.97
N PRO A 7 12.49 -4.08 -5.99
CA PRO A 7 11.63 -2.95 -5.69
C PRO A 7 10.66 -2.61 -6.82
N LEU A 8 9.63 -1.83 -6.49
CA LEU A 8 8.82 -1.11 -7.45
C LEU A 8 9.60 0.07 -8.05
N GLU A 9 9.17 0.53 -9.22
CA GLU A 9 9.67 1.77 -9.81
C GLU A 9 9.41 2.99 -8.91
N HIS A 10 10.41 3.86 -8.80
CA HIS A 10 10.27 5.11 -8.05
C HIS A 10 9.43 6.11 -8.84
N ILE A 11 8.36 6.56 -8.23
CA ILE A 11 7.49 7.60 -8.75
C ILE A 11 7.24 8.60 -7.62
N ASP A 12 7.68 9.85 -7.79
CA ASP A 12 7.69 10.86 -6.73
C ASP A 12 6.29 11.14 -6.13
N THR A 13 5.24 10.96 -6.93
CA THR A 13 3.85 11.13 -6.49
C THR A 13 3.25 9.88 -5.82
N ARG A 14 4.04 8.81 -5.61
CA ARG A 14 3.62 7.51 -5.09
C ARG A 14 4.38 7.13 -3.83
N TYR A 15 3.80 6.19 -3.08
CA TYR A 15 4.45 5.63 -1.90
C TYR A 15 5.65 4.72 -2.24
N THR A 16 5.86 4.34 -3.50
CA THR A 16 6.84 3.34 -3.93
C THR A 16 8.27 3.71 -3.56
N LYS A 17 8.65 4.97 -3.70
CA LYS A 17 9.98 5.48 -3.30
C LYS A 17 10.19 5.39 -1.78
N HIS A 18 9.16 5.73 -0.99
CA HIS A 18 9.22 5.64 0.47
C HIS A 18 9.27 4.19 0.94
N LEU A 19 8.46 3.32 0.33
CA LEU A 19 8.48 1.89 0.62
C LEU A 19 9.86 1.28 0.39
N ASP A 20 10.49 1.59 -0.75
CA ASP A 20 11.83 1.14 -1.06
C ASP A 20 12.86 1.62 -0.02
N GLN A 21 12.82 2.88 0.37
CA GLN A 21 13.73 3.42 1.38
C GLN A 21 13.52 2.78 2.75
N GLN A 22 12.28 2.55 3.17
CA GLN A 22 11.97 1.88 4.44
C GLN A 22 12.51 0.44 4.45
N ILE A 23 12.35 -0.30 3.34
CA ILE A 23 12.87 -1.67 3.21
C ILE A 23 14.40 -1.66 3.29
N ILE A 24 15.08 -0.77 2.55
CA ILE A 24 16.54 -0.66 2.60
C ILE A 24 17.00 -0.34 4.03
N ASN A 25 16.42 0.67 4.66
CA ASN A 25 16.75 1.04 6.04
C ASN A 25 16.58 -0.14 7.01
N TYR A 26 15.50 -0.92 6.84
CA TYR A 26 15.25 -2.10 7.68
C TYR A 26 16.35 -3.16 7.48
N LEU A 27 16.68 -3.48 6.23
CA LEU A 27 17.74 -4.46 5.90
C LEU A 27 19.09 -4.03 6.46
N GLU A 28 19.46 -2.77 6.30
CA GLU A 28 20.72 -2.20 6.79
C GLU A 28 20.77 -2.16 8.32
N ASN A 29 19.72 -1.69 9.00
CA ASN A 29 19.66 -1.60 10.46
C ASN A 29 19.71 -2.98 11.14
N ASN A 30 19.25 -4.02 10.46
CA ASN A 30 19.29 -5.40 10.97
C ASN A 30 20.49 -6.20 10.43
N ASN A 31 21.43 -5.58 9.73
CA ASN A 31 22.62 -6.22 9.13
C ASN A 31 22.26 -7.39 8.21
N ILE A 32 21.13 -7.33 7.51
CA ILE A 32 20.69 -8.32 6.55
C ILE A 32 21.39 -8.06 5.22
N GLN A 33 22.16 -9.05 4.74
CA GLN A 33 22.79 -8.95 3.41
C GLN A 33 21.74 -8.95 2.31
N TYR A 34 21.86 -8.04 1.34
CA TYR A 34 20.93 -7.97 0.22
C TYR A 34 21.58 -7.52 -1.09
N ILE A 35 20.96 -7.91 -2.19
CA ILE A 35 21.19 -7.37 -3.52
C ILE A 35 19.92 -6.69 -3.98
N ARG A 36 19.97 -5.37 -4.19
CA ARG A 36 18.85 -4.60 -4.71
C ARG A 36 18.85 -4.61 -6.23
N ILE A 37 17.77 -5.10 -6.83
CA ILE A 37 17.56 -5.15 -8.28
C ILE A 37 16.87 -3.87 -8.75
N TYR A 38 17.63 -2.81 -8.89
CA TYR A 38 17.13 -1.52 -9.37
C TYR A 38 17.85 -1.14 -10.67
N PRO A 39 17.23 -1.35 -11.85
CA PRO A 39 17.91 -1.19 -13.13
C PRO A 39 18.24 0.27 -13.43
N ASN A 40 19.38 0.49 -14.08
CA ASN A 40 19.79 1.81 -14.55
C ASN A 40 19.10 2.16 -15.87
N ILE A 41 17.81 2.52 -15.80
CA ILE A 41 17.06 3.00 -16.96
C ILE A 41 16.57 4.42 -16.70
N LYS A 42 16.23 5.14 -17.77
CA LYS A 42 15.68 6.50 -17.64
C LYS A 42 14.40 6.46 -16.85
N THR A 43 14.37 7.17 -15.72
CA THR A 43 13.18 7.31 -14.87
C THR A 43 12.15 8.24 -15.52
N ILE A 44 10.88 8.03 -15.16
CA ILE A 44 9.81 8.97 -15.47
C ILE A 44 9.46 9.75 -14.20
N ASP A 45 9.36 11.08 -14.34
CA ASP A 45 9.08 11.94 -13.19
C ASP A 45 7.58 11.96 -12.83
N LYS A 46 6.71 11.72 -13.81
CA LYS A 46 5.25 11.83 -13.64
C LYS A 46 4.50 10.78 -14.46
N ILE A 47 3.51 10.17 -13.84
CA ILE A 47 2.49 9.37 -14.51
C ILE A 47 1.42 10.30 -15.08
N LYS A 48 0.81 9.92 -16.21
CA LYS A 48 -0.35 10.65 -16.79
C LYS A 48 -1.45 10.80 -15.73
N ASN A 49 -2.04 11.98 -15.64
CA ASN A 49 -3.14 12.25 -14.72
C ASN A 49 -4.26 11.22 -14.89
N GLY A 50 -4.70 10.62 -13.77
CA GLY A 50 -5.75 9.60 -13.76
C GLY A 50 -5.27 8.16 -13.92
N SER A 51 -4.02 7.92 -14.36
CA SER A 51 -3.46 6.56 -14.46
C SER A 51 -2.84 6.10 -13.14
N PHE A 52 -2.92 4.79 -12.87
CA PHE A 52 -2.25 4.21 -11.71
C PHE A 52 -0.76 3.98 -11.97
N LEU A 53 -0.40 3.58 -13.18
CA LEU A 53 0.98 3.35 -13.64
C LEU A 53 1.12 3.78 -15.11
N ASP A 54 2.35 3.91 -15.58
CA ASP A 54 2.66 3.98 -17.00
C ASP A 54 3.04 2.57 -17.46
N ALA A 55 2.14 1.92 -18.21
CA ALA A 55 2.27 0.51 -18.55
C ALA A 55 3.53 0.20 -19.38
N GLU A 56 3.89 1.12 -20.28
CA GLU A 56 5.07 0.97 -21.15
C GLU A 56 6.37 1.10 -20.34
N TYR A 57 6.42 2.07 -19.45
CA TYR A 57 7.55 2.24 -18.54
C TYR A 57 7.66 1.10 -17.54
N THR A 58 6.55 0.71 -16.91
CA THR A 58 6.52 -0.38 -15.92
C THR A 58 7.02 -1.69 -16.53
N ILE A 59 6.61 -2.05 -17.75
CA ILE A 59 7.09 -3.28 -18.39
C ILE A 59 8.57 -3.18 -18.76
N GLN A 60 9.05 -2.03 -19.19
CA GLN A 60 10.47 -1.80 -19.45
C GLN A 60 11.29 -1.95 -18.16
N PHE A 61 10.83 -1.37 -17.06
CA PHE A 61 11.47 -1.45 -15.75
C PHE A 61 11.56 -2.90 -15.27
N LYS A 62 10.43 -3.61 -15.23
CA LYS A 62 10.36 -5.02 -14.79
C LYS A 62 11.18 -5.95 -15.70
N SER A 63 11.21 -5.70 -17.02
CA SER A 63 12.04 -6.47 -17.95
C SER A 63 13.54 -6.27 -17.69
N ALA A 64 13.96 -5.06 -17.39
CA ALA A 64 15.35 -4.77 -17.03
C ALA A 64 15.73 -5.41 -15.68
N GLN A 65 14.82 -5.42 -14.69
CA GLN A 65 15.01 -6.17 -13.44
C GLN A 65 15.19 -7.66 -13.72
N MET A 66 14.37 -8.25 -14.59
CA MET A 66 14.47 -9.67 -14.94
C MET A 66 15.82 -9.99 -15.64
N GLN A 67 16.31 -9.09 -16.46
CA GLN A 67 17.63 -9.23 -17.08
C GLN A 67 18.75 -9.26 -16.03
N GLU A 68 18.67 -8.38 -15.02
CA GLU A 68 19.65 -8.38 -13.92
C GLU A 68 19.57 -9.65 -13.07
N ILE A 69 18.37 -10.13 -12.79
CA ILE A 69 18.16 -11.40 -12.09
C ILE A 69 18.80 -12.56 -12.85
N ALA A 70 18.55 -12.65 -14.16
CA ALA A 70 19.14 -13.68 -15.01
C ALA A 70 20.69 -13.63 -15.00
N LYS A 71 21.27 -12.41 -14.98
CA LYS A 71 22.72 -12.21 -14.86
C LYS A 71 23.26 -12.72 -13.53
N LEU A 72 22.56 -12.48 -12.41
CA LEU A 72 22.98 -12.99 -11.10
C LEU A 72 23.04 -14.52 -11.08
N TYR A 73 22.10 -15.21 -11.71
CA TYR A 73 22.16 -16.67 -11.87
C TYR A 73 23.32 -17.10 -12.74
N TYR A 74 23.56 -16.44 -13.87
CA TYR A 74 24.66 -16.74 -14.77
C TYR A 74 26.04 -16.54 -14.11
N GLU A 75 26.18 -15.51 -13.25
CA GLU A 75 27.39 -15.20 -12.50
C GLU A 75 27.52 -16.01 -11.19
N ASP A 76 26.66 -16.99 -10.95
CA ASP A 76 26.60 -17.83 -9.74
C ASP A 76 26.53 -17.04 -8.42
N LYS A 77 25.85 -15.88 -8.45
CA LYS A 77 25.65 -15.01 -7.28
C LYS A 77 24.42 -15.34 -6.45
N ILE A 78 23.57 -16.24 -6.93
CA ILE A 78 22.40 -16.75 -6.22
C ILE A 78 22.76 -18.09 -5.57
N ASN A 79 22.51 -18.22 -4.27
CA ASN A 79 22.89 -19.38 -3.48
C ASN A 79 21.66 -20.11 -2.88
N ASN A 80 21.87 -21.35 -2.46
CA ASN A 80 20.84 -22.07 -1.68
C ASN A 80 20.51 -21.32 -0.39
N GLY A 81 19.23 -21.18 -0.13
CA GLY A 81 18.73 -20.48 1.04
C GLY A 81 18.51 -18.96 0.83
N ASP A 82 18.94 -18.40 -0.30
CA ASP A 82 18.63 -17.01 -0.64
C ASP A 82 17.11 -16.82 -0.82
N GLN A 83 16.64 -15.61 -0.65
CA GLN A 83 15.22 -15.28 -0.75
C GLN A 83 15.02 -14.09 -1.67
N PHE A 84 14.21 -14.26 -2.71
CA PHE A 84 13.63 -13.14 -3.43
C PHE A 84 12.54 -12.48 -2.59
N PHE A 85 12.58 -11.16 -2.51
CA PHE A 85 11.50 -10.36 -1.97
C PHE A 85 11.06 -9.32 -3.00
N PHE A 86 9.84 -9.47 -3.51
CA PHE A 86 9.21 -8.54 -4.44
C PHE A 86 8.37 -7.53 -3.70
N SER A 87 8.62 -6.23 -3.87
CA SER A 87 7.72 -5.19 -3.35
C SER A 87 6.33 -5.24 -3.98
N ASP A 88 6.21 -5.81 -5.19
CA ASP A 88 4.96 -6.23 -5.81
C ASP A 88 5.17 -7.57 -6.50
N ILE A 89 4.54 -8.61 -5.95
CA ILE A 89 4.69 -9.97 -6.46
C ILE A 89 3.95 -10.20 -7.79
N TRP A 90 3.08 -9.28 -8.19
CA TRP A 90 2.49 -9.25 -9.53
C TRP A 90 3.55 -8.79 -10.54
N PHE A 91 4.54 -9.66 -10.78
CA PHE A 91 5.76 -9.37 -11.52
C PHE A 91 5.86 -10.27 -12.77
N PRO A 92 5.66 -9.73 -13.99
CA PRO A 92 5.85 -10.47 -15.24
C PRO A 92 7.28 -11.03 -15.34
N GLY A 93 7.40 -12.33 -15.56
CA GLY A 93 8.67 -13.04 -15.60
C GLY A 93 9.04 -13.77 -14.30
N ILE A 94 8.24 -13.66 -13.25
CA ILE A 94 8.49 -14.33 -11.97
C ILE A 94 8.58 -15.87 -12.13
N GLU A 95 7.84 -16.45 -13.07
CA GLU A 95 7.88 -17.88 -13.40
C GLU A 95 9.25 -18.35 -13.90
N SER A 96 10.03 -17.45 -14.51
CA SER A 96 11.39 -17.74 -14.95
C SER A 96 12.34 -18.01 -13.77
N ILE A 97 12.07 -17.48 -12.60
CA ILE A 97 12.84 -17.76 -11.38
C ILE A 97 12.57 -19.20 -10.92
N ALA A 98 11.32 -19.63 -10.91
CA ALA A 98 10.98 -21.01 -10.59
C ALA A 98 11.60 -22.00 -11.62
N TYR A 99 11.57 -21.65 -12.91
CA TYR A 99 12.20 -22.41 -13.97
C TYR A 99 13.73 -22.55 -13.76
N ILE A 100 14.43 -21.46 -13.49
CA ILE A 100 15.88 -21.49 -13.27
C ILE A 100 16.23 -22.27 -12.00
N ASN A 101 15.48 -22.08 -10.89
CA ASN A 101 15.68 -22.81 -9.66
C ASN A 101 15.58 -24.34 -9.85
N TYR A 102 14.60 -24.79 -10.65
CA TYR A 102 14.44 -26.20 -10.97
C TYR A 102 15.67 -26.78 -11.67
N PHE A 103 16.15 -26.14 -12.73
CA PHE A 103 17.30 -26.64 -13.50
C PHE A 103 18.64 -26.47 -12.81
N SER A 104 18.84 -25.38 -12.07
CA SER A 104 20.06 -25.13 -11.29
C SER A 104 20.10 -25.91 -9.97
N LYS A 105 18.99 -26.56 -9.61
CA LYS A 105 18.79 -27.27 -8.34
C LYS A 105 19.05 -26.37 -7.12
N LYS A 106 18.79 -25.09 -7.26
CA LYS A 106 18.89 -24.12 -6.18
C LYS A 106 17.59 -24.05 -5.40
N ASN A 107 17.70 -24.15 -4.07
CA ASN A 107 16.57 -23.96 -3.15
C ASN A 107 16.53 -22.47 -2.74
N VAL A 108 15.87 -21.65 -3.56
CA VAL A 108 15.72 -20.21 -3.34
C VAL A 108 14.25 -19.89 -3.13
N LYS A 109 13.92 -19.18 -2.06
CA LYS A 109 12.54 -18.81 -1.74
C LYS A 109 12.06 -17.65 -2.61
N ILE A 110 10.79 -17.68 -2.99
CA ILE A 110 10.08 -16.60 -3.70
C ILE A 110 9.03 -16.03 -2.75
N THR A 111 9.23 -14.78 -2.34
CA THR A 111 8.30 -14.07 -1.45
C THR A 111 8.02 -12.68 -1.98
N GLY A 112 6.94 -12.07 -1.56
CA GLY A 112 6.66 -10.68 -1.91
C GLY A 112 5.29 -10.20 -1.46
N PHE A 113 5.02 -8.94 -1.71
CA PHE A 113 3.78 -8.29 -1.34
C PHE A 113 2.80 -8.25 -2.51
N LEU A 114 1.55 -8.62 -2.28
CA LEU A 114 0.47 -8.53 -3.26
C LEU A 114 -0.41 -7.32 -2.94
N HIS A 115 -0.30 -6.27 -3.76
CA HIS A 115 -1.07 -5.04 -3.57
C HIS A 115 -2.52 -5.19 -4.04
N ALA A 116 -2.72 -5.77 -5.22
CA ALA A 116 -4.00 -6.00 -5.85
C ALA A 116 -3.86 -7.05 -6.96
N GLY A 117 -4.95 -7.41 -7.60
CA GLY A 117 -4.96 -8.31 -8.74
C GLY A 117 -6.30 -8.26 -9.46
N SER A 118 -6.42 -9.01 -10.54
CA SER A 118 -7.65 -9.08 -11.33
C SER A 118 -8.84 -9.71 -10.57
N PHE A 119 -8.59 -10.25 -9.39
CA PHE A 119 -9.62 -10.70 -8.45
C PHE A 119 -10.35 -9.53 -7.75
N THR A 120 -9.81 -8.32 -7.76
CA THR A 120 -10.39 -7.14 -7.09
C THR A 120 -11.37 -6.44 -8.03
N ASP A 121 -12.66 -6.43 -7.69
CA ASP A 121 -13.76 -6.05 -8.60
C ASP A 121 -13.68 -4.63 -9.16
N THR A 122 -13.08 -3.69 -8.43
CA THR A 122 -12.97 -2.27 -8.84
C THR A 122 -11.53 -1.85 -9.12
N ASP A 123 -10.61 -2.81 -9.23
CA ASP A 123 -9.23 -2.53 -9.60
C ASP A 123 -9.08 -2.37 -11.13
N PHE A 124 -8.13 -1.53 -11.56
CA PHE A 124 -7.88 -1.29 -13.00
C PHE A 124 -7.42 -2.54 -13.76
N VAL A 125 -6.87 -3.55 -13.07
CA VAL A 125 -6.47 -4.82 -13.69
C VAL A 125 -7.63 -5.80 -13.81
N ARG A 126 -8.82 -5.48 -13.30
CA ARG A 126 -10.01 -6.34 -13.36
C ARG A 126 -10.38 -6.74 -14.80
N ASP A 127 -10.30 -5.81 -15.73
CA ASP A 127 -10.62 -6.06 -17.13
C ASP A 127 -9.67 -7.07 -17.81
N MET A 128 -8.49 -7.29 -17.22
CA MET A 128 -7.53 -8.29 -17.68
C MET A 128 -7.78 -9.70 -17.12
N GLU A 129 -8.80 -9.93 -16.29
CA GLU A 129 -9.04 -11.19 -15.58
C GLU A 129 -9.01 -12.42 -16.50
N ARG A 130 -9.45 -12.28 -17.75
CA ARG A 130 -9.49 -13.40 -18.73
C ARG A 130 -8.16 -14.16 -18.83
N TRP A 131 -7.03 -13.45 -18.77
CA TRP A 131 -5.69 -14.04 -18.83
C TRP A 131 -4.93 -13.88 -17.51
N ALA A 132 -5.14 -12.76 -16.81
CA ALA A 132 -4.45 -12.42 -15.56
C ALA A 132 -4.73 -13.45 -14.46
N LYS A 133 -5.92 -14.06 -14.42
CA LYS A 133 -6.22 -15.16 -13.51
C LYS A 133 -5.19 -16.29 -13.57
N ASN A 134 -4.85 -16.75 -14.78
CA ASN A 134 -3.88 -17.83 -14.96
C ASN A 134 -2.48 -17.41 -14.51
N PHE A 135 -2.11 -16.17 -14.76
CA PHE A 135 -0.85 -15.59 -14.30
C PHE A 135 -0.81 -15.50 -12.76
N GLU A 136 -1.89 -15.06 -12.14
CA GLU A 136 -2.02 -15.01 -10.67
C GLU A 136 -1.97 -16.40 -10.05
N ASP A 137 -2.61 -17.40 -10.66
CA ASP A 137 -2.56 -18.79 -10.21
C ASP A 137 -1.11 -19.34 -10.25
N ILE A 138 -0.30 -18.96 -11.26
CA ILE A 138 1.13 -19.29 -11.31
C ILE A 138 1.87 -18.63 -10.14
N ILE A 139 1.65 -17.33 -9.89
CA ILE A 139 2.28 -16.60 -8.77
C ILE A 139 1.97 -17.31 -7.45
N PHE A 140 0.70 -17.69 -7.23
CA PHE A 140 0.28 -18.36 -6.00
C PHE A 140 0.87 -19.76 -5.84
N ASP A 141 1.11 -20.46 -6.95
CA ASP A 141 1.72 -21.80 -6.93
C ASP A 141 3.21 -21.74 -6.60
N ILE A 142 3.98 -20.91 -7.31
CA ILE A 142 5.45 -20.86 -7.20
C ILE A 142 5.98 -20.08 -6.00
N SER A 143 5.17 -19.22 -5.39
CA SER A 143 5.61 -18.43 -4.23
C SER A 143 5.56 -19.25 -2.94
N ASP A 144 6.56 -19.05 -2.07
CA ASP A 144 6.60 -19.64 -0.73
C ASP A 144 5.70 -18.89 0.25
N THR A 145 5.75 -17.55 0.21
CA THR A 145 4.94 -16.68 1.07
C THR A 145 4.54 -15.41 0.30
N ILE A 146 3.28 -15.05 0.44
CA ILE A 146 2.71 -13.84 -0.16
C ILE A 146 2.13 -12.98 0.95
N PHE A 147 2.65 -11.78 1.09
CA PHE A 147 2.18 -10.81 2.06
C PHE A 147 1.06 -9.96 1.48
N VAL A 148 0.05 -9.67 2.28
CA VAL A 148 -1.12 -8.89 1.87
C VAL A 148 -1.46 -7.82 2.90
N ALA A 149 -2.09 -6.74 2.44
CA ALA A 149 -2.37 -5.57 3.27
C ALA A 149 -3.45 -5.81 4.34
N SER A 150 -4.34 -6.80 4.17
CA SER A 150 -5.50 -6.95 5.05
C SER A 150 -6.14 -8.34 4.94
N HIS A 151 -6.91 -8.72 5.95
CA HIS A 151 -7.77 -9.90 5.87
C HIS A 151 -8.83 -9.76 4.77
N PHE A 152 -9.26 -8.54 4.46
CA PHE A 152 -10.15 -8.28 3.34
C PHE A 152 -9.54 -8.80 2.02
N ILE A 153 -8.29 -8.43 1.70
CA ILE A 153 -7.59 -8.90 0.49
C ILE A 153 -7.34 -10.40 0.56
N LYS A 154 -6.83 -10.92 1.69
CA LYS A 154 -6.62 -12.36 1.89
C LYS A 154 -7.88 -13.17 1.54
N ASN A 155 -9.01 -12.76 2.09
CA ASN A 155 -10.30 -13.45 1.88
C ASN A 155 -10.79 -13.33 0.44
N ASP A 156 -10.55 -12.19 -0.22
CA ASP A 156 -10.92 -11.98 -1.62
C ASP A 156 -10.11 -12.90 -2.55
N VAL A 157 -8.80 -13.03 -2.32
CA VAL A 157 -7.93 -13.97 -3.04
C VAL A 157 -8.40 -15.41 -2.84
N ILE A 158 -8.58 -15.87 -1.59
CA ILE A 158 -8.99 -17.24 -1.27
C ILE A 158 -10.34 -17.60 -1.93
N LYS A 159 -11.25 -16.63 -2.01
CA LYS A 159 -12.58 -16.82 -2.60
C LYS A 159 -12.54 -16.94 -4.11
N LYS A 160 -11.60 -16.28 -4.79
CA LYS A 160 -11.61 -16.10 -6.25
C LYS A 160 -10.46 -16.81 -6.98
N ARG A 161 -9.44 -17.29 -6.25
CA ARG A 161 -8.23 -17.93 -6.83
C ARG A 161 -7.91 -19.25 -6.15
N ILE A 162 -7.17 -20.08 -6.86
CA ILE A 162 -6.64 -21.34 -6.32
C ILE A 162 -5.33 -21.02 -5.59
N VAL A 163 -5.39 -20.97 -4.27
CA VAL A 163 -4.22 -20.68 -3.44
C VAL A 163 -4.28 -21.47 -2.13
N ASN A 164 -3.13 -21.92 -1.66
CA ASN A 164 -3.02 -22.42 -0.28
C ASN A 164 -3.12 -21.22 0.70
N PRO A 165 -4.16 -21.15 1.55
CA PRO A 165 -4.35 -20.02 2.47
C PRO A 165 -3.18 -19.76 3.43
N ASN A 166 -2.36 -20.79 3.71
CA ASN A 166 -1.21 -20.67 4.60
C ASN A 166 -0.04 -19.90 3.96
N LYS A 167 -0.02 -19.79 2.62
CA LYS A 167 0.95 -18.94 1.92
C LYS A 167 0.61 -17.45 2.01
N LEU A 168 -0.64 -17.10 2.34
CA LEU A 168 -1.10 -15.72 2.43
C LEU A 168 -0.99 -15.22 3.88
N VAL A 169 -0.08 -14.28 4.11
CA VAL A 169 0.18 -13.69 5.44
C VAL A 169 -0.26 -12.23 5.43
N VAL A 170 -1.15 -11.88 6.36
CA VAL A 170 -1.58 -10.48 6.55
C VAL A 170 -0.53 -9.76 7.38
N THR A 171 0.08 -8.73 6.81
CA THR A 171 1.12 -7.95 7.48
C THR A 171 0.84 -6.46 7.51
N HIS A 172 -0.20 -6.02 6.81
CA HIS A 172 -0.40 -4.61 6.48
C HIS A 172 0.75 -4.05 5.61
N LEU A 173 0.81 -2.72 5.50
CA LEU A 173 1.88 -2.01 4.79
C LEU A 173 2.61 -1.09 5.77
N PRO A 174 3.93 -0.87 5.59
CA PRO A 174 4.71 -0.03 6.51
C PRO A 174 4.27 1.43 6.40
N ILE A 175 4.11 2.06 7.56
CA ILE A 175 3.81 3.48 7.70
C ILE A 175 5.08 4.17 8.18
N ASP A 176 5.44 5.29 7.57
CA ASP A 176 6.64 6.05 7.91
C ASP A 176 6.43 6.92 9.17
N PHE A 177 6.26 6.24 10.31
CA PHE A 177 6.04 6.90 11.60
C PHE A 177 7.16 7.85 11.98
N ASP A 178 8.40 7.51 11.70
CA ASP A 178 9.54 8.31 12.12
C ASP A 178 9.60 9.66 11.39
N ASN A 179 9.22 9.68 10.12
CA ASN A 179 9.08 10.92 9.39
C ASN A 179 7.85 11.71 9.87
N MET A 180 6.73 11.04 10.10
CA MET A 180 5.48 11.67 10.55
C MET A 180 5.63 12.29 11.94
N LYS A 181 6.33 11.66 12.88
CA LYS A 181 6.62 12.17 14.23
C LYS A 181 7.31 13.55 14.20
N LYS A 182 8.18 13.80 13.21
CA LYS A 182 8.89 15.10 13.06
C LYS A 182 7.94 16.27 12.79
N HIS A 183 6.73 15.98 12.32
CA HIS A 183 5.71 16.97 11.96
C HIS A 183 4.54 17.01 12.96
N LEU A 184 4.57 16.19 14.00
CA LEU A 184 3.55 16.20 15.03
C LEU A 184 3.71 17.46 15.90
N THR A 185 2.64 18.22 16.05
CA THR A 185 2.59 19.41 16.90
C THR A 185 1.38 19.33 17.83
N ASP A 186 1.43 20.06 18.95
CA ASP A 186 0.31 20.17 19.90
C ASP A 186 -0.73 21.22 19.45
N ASP A 187 -0.78 21.56 18.18
CA ASP A 187 -1.71 22.54 17.63
C ASP A 187 -3.17 22.10 17.86
N HIS A 188 -4.01 23.08 18.19
CA HIS A 188 -5.45 22.85 18.29
C HIS A 188 -6.04 22.44 16.93
N LYS A 189 -6.90 21.43 16.96
CA LYS A 189 -7.65 21.01 15.78
C LYS A 189 -8.59 22.10 15.29
N GLU A 190 -8.47 22.42 14.02
CA GLU A 190 -9.34 23.37 13.32
C GLU A 190 -10.52 22.63 12.69
N ASN A 191 -11.64 23.32 12.45
CA ASN A 191 -12.76 22.77 11.70
C ASN A 191 -12.39 22.61 10.22
N ILE A 192 -11.51 21.66 9.94
CA ILE A 192 -11.07 21.27 8.59
C ILE A 192 -11.46 19.83 8.35
N VAL A 193 -12.07 19.59 7.19
CA VAL A 193 -12.45 18.27 6.67
C VAL A 193 -11.60 17.97 5.44
N LEU A 194 -10.89 16.85 5.45
CA LEU A 194 -9.97 16.45 4.39
C LEU A 194 -10.54 15.31 3.54
N PHE A 195 -10.24 15.36 2.26
CA PHE A 195 -10.33 14.25 1.32
C PHE A 195 -8.95 14.04 0.69
N CYS A 196 -8.29 12.94 1.07
CA CYS A 196 -6.90 12.65 0.73
C CYS A 196 -6.81 11.46 -0.25
N ALA A 197 -7.68 11.38 -1.23
CA ALA A 197 -7.72 10.32 -2.22
C ALA A 197 -7.47 10.85 -3.63
N ARG A 198 -7.03 9.96 -4.54
CA ARG A 198 -6.92 10.29 -5.96
C ARG A 198 -8.25 10.80 -6.52
N ASN A 199 -8.18 11.73 -7.46
CA ASN A 199 -9.37 12.32 -8.07
C ASN A 199 -9.87 11.44 -9.24
N VAL A 200 -10.30 10.21 -8.90
CA VAL A 200 -10.80 9.18 -9.83
C VAL A 200 -12.16 8.65 -9.36
N ASP A 201 -12.94 8.10 -10.28
CA ASP A 201 -14.32 7.68 -10.03
C ASP A 201 -14.47 6.68 -8.88
N GLU A 202 -13.55 5.75 -8.75
CA GLU A 202 -13.54 4.75 -7.66
C GLU A 202 -13.40 5.38 -6.26
N LYS A 203 -12.92 6.62 -6.15
CA LYS A 203 -12.80 7.36 -4.88
C LYS A 203 -13.96 8.32 -4.64
N GLN A 204 -14.84 8.50 -5.61
CA GLN A 204 -16.07 9.28 -5.54
C GLN A 204 -15.90 10.74 -5.02
N PRO A 205 -14.97 11.55 -5.61
CA PRO A 205 -14.70 12.91 -5.14
C PRO A 205 -15.92 13.84 -5.14
N TRP A 206 -16.89 13.58 -6.00
CA TRP A 206 -18.15 14.37 -6.05
C TRP A 206 -18.97 14.24 -4.75
N LEU A 207 -18.90 13.14 -4.01
CA LEU A 207 -19.54 13.01 -2.70
C LEU A 207 -18.89 13.94 -1.67
N PHE A 208 -17.57 14.16 -1.77
CA PHE A 208 -16.91 15.15 -0.94
C PHE A 208 -17.35 16.57 -1.28
N ASP A 209 -17.51 16.89 -2.57
CA ASP A 209 -18.03 18.21 -3.00
C ASP A 209 -19.47 18.41 -2.51
N GLN A 210 -20.33 17.38 -2.54
CA GLN A 210 -21.68 17.42 -1.96
C GLN A 210 -21.66 17.61 -0.43
N LEU A 211 -20.76 16.92 0.28
CA LEU A 211 -20.57 17.09 1.73
C LEU A 211 -20.22 18.55 2.06
N ALA A 212 -19.29 19.13 1.29
CA ALA A 212 -18.88 20.52 1.46
C ALA A 212 -20.04 21.52 1.24
N GLN A 213 -20.92 21.24 0.28
CA GLN A 213 -22.13 22.05 0.06
C GLN A 213 -23.12 21.94 1.23
N LYS A 214 -23.40 20.72 1.71
CA LYS A 214 -24.33 20.48 2.83
C LYS A 214 -23.87 21.11 4.14
N LEU A 215 -22.58 21.18 4.38
CA LEU A 215 -21.98 21.73 5.60
C LEU A 215 -21.28 23.07 5.37
N LYS A 216 -21.69 23.81 4.34
CA LYS A 216 -21.17 25.14 4.00
C LYS A 216 -21.19 26.08 5.22
N GLY A 217 -20.05 26.73 5.48
CA GLY A 217 -19.89 27.65 6.60
C GLY A 217 -19.59 27.00 7.96
N LYS A 218 -19.62 25.65 8.07
CA LYS A 218 -19.29 24.96 9.33
C LYS A 218 -17.81 24.55 9.41
N ALA A 219 -17.15 24.35 8.28
CA ALA A 219 -15.76 23.92 8.19
C ALA A 219 -15.11 24.38 6.88
N LYS A 220 -13.78 24.31 6.83
CA LYS A 220 -13.00 24.36 5.60
C LYS A 220 -12.90 22.95 5.02
N PHE A 221 -13.27 22.76 3.76
CA PHE A 221 -13.20 21.51 3.03
C PHE A 221 -12.02 21.53 2.07
N ILE A 222 -11.10 20.57 2.18
CA ILE A 222 -9.88 20.51 1.38
C ILE A 222 -9.76 19.15 0.70
N ASN A 223 -9.74 19.14 -0.62
CA ASN A 223 -9.35 18.00 -1.43
C ASN A 223 -7.85 18.16 -1.74
N THR A 224 -7.00 17.36 -1.07
CA THR A 224 -5.54 17.50 -1.13
C THR A 224 -4.95 17.29 -2.53
N GLN A 225 -5.66 16.60 -3.43
CA GLN A 225 -5.23 16.43 -4.82
C GLN A 225 -5.40 17.68 -5.68
N LYS A 226 -6.21 18.64 -5.22
CA LYS A 226 -6.42 19.94 -5.91
C LYS A 226 -5.41 21.00 -5.45
N GLU A 227 -4.65 20.75 -4.35
CA GLU A 227 -3.84 21.76 -3.66
C GLU A 227 -2.34 21.68 -3.97
N ASN A 228 -1.86 20.65 -4.67
CA ASN A 228 -0.43 20.46 -4.99
C ASN A 228 0.51 20.56 -3.77
N PHE A 229 0.09 20.05 -2.60
CA PHE A 229 0.89 20.08 -1.39
C PHE A 229 2.21 19.32 -1.54
N THR A 230 3.29 19.88 -1.01
CA THR A 230 4.49 19.12 -0.64
C THR A 230 4.15 18.13 0.49
N LYS A 231 4.98 17.13 0.72
CA LYS A 231 4.73 16.14 1.80
C LYS A 231 4.71 16.83 3.18
N GLU A 232 5.53 17.85 3.38
CA GLU A 232 5.56 18.64 4.62
C GLU A 232 4.26 19.44 4.82
N GLU A 233 3.78 20.14 3.79
CA GLU A 233 2.50 20.86 3.83
C GLU A 233 1.31 19.92 4.05
N TYR A 234 1.37 18.72 3.44
CA TYR A 234 0.38 17.69 3.65
C TYR A 234 0.33 17.24 5.13
N TYR A 235 1.47 17.01 5.77
CA TYR A 235 1.50 16.65 7.19
C TYR A 235 1.05 17.79 8.09
N LYS A 236 1.41 19.04 7.78
CA LYS A 236 0.91 20.22 8.50
C LYS A 236 -0.62 20.33 8.44
N ILE A 237 -1.23 20.08 7.30
CA ILE A 237 -2.69 20.15 7.19
C ILE A 237 -3.39 18.96 7.89
N LEU A 238 -2.80 17.76 7.87
CA LEU A 238 -3.28 16.63 8.67
C LEU A 238 -3.26 16.96 10.16
N ASN A 239 -2.19 17.59 10.65
CA ASN A 239 -2.06 17.94 12.05
C ASN A 239 -3.15 18.92 12.53
N LYS A 240 -3.60 19.82 11.65
CA LYS A 240 -4.65 20.81 11.95
C LYS A 240 -6.07 20.31 11.77
N ALA A 241 -6.30 19.35 10.87
CA ALA A 241 -7.64 18.91 10.49
C ALA A 241 -8.31 18.07 11.57
N LYS A 242 -9.63 18.25 11.78
CA LYS A 242 -10.45 17.43 12.67
C LYS A 242 -10.87 16.12 12.03
N VAL A 243 -11.16 16.11 10.72
CA VAL A 243 -11.83 15.00 10.05
C VAL A 243 -11.12 14.64 8.76
N ILE A 244 -10.97 13.34 8.51
CA ILE A 244 -10.71 12.80 7.18
C ILE A 244 -11.91 11.98 6.73
N VAL A 245 -12.35 12.16 5.47
CA VAL A 245 -13.42 11.36 4.88
C VAL A 245 -12.92 10.52 3.73
N SER A 246 -13.47 9.32 3.58
CA SER A 246 -13.29 8.48 2.40
C SER A 246 -14.65 8.04 1.87
N TYR A 247 -14.79 7.99 0.55
CA TYR A 247 -15.97 7.42 -0.14
C TYR A 247 -15.58 6.24 -1.05
N ALA A 248 -14.38 5.70 -0.87
CA ALA A 248 -13.77 4.73 -1.77
C ALA A 248 -14.66 3.51 -2.06
N LEU A 249 -14.74 3.13 -3.34
CA LEU A 249 -15.28 1.87 -3.84
C LEU A 249 -14.22 0.78 -3.88
N GLN A 250 -12.92 1.18 -3.86
CA GLN A 250 -11.77 0.30 -3.83
C GLN A 250 -10.72 0.85 -2.85
N GLU A 251 -10.32 0.02 -1.88
CA GLU A 251 -9.26 0.33 -0.92
C GLU A 251 -8.74 -0.95 -0.26
N ASN A 252 -7.41 -1.12 -0.26
CA ASN A 252 -6.76 -2.33 0.27
C ASN A 252 -6.12 -2.12 1.65
N PHE A 253 -5.74 -0.88 1.98
CA PHE A 253 -5.17 -0.51 3.26
C PHE A 253 -5.59 0.88 3.75
N GLY A 254 -5.58 1.88 2.85
CA GLY A 254 -6.00 3.25 3.18
C GLY A 254 -4.91 4.08 3.85
N PHE A 255 -3.71 4.13 3.26
CA PHE A 255 -2.58 4.92 3.78
C PHE A 255 -2.97 6.32 4.26
N ALA A 256 -3.70 7.08 3.43
CA ALA A 256 -4.07 8.45 3.77
C ALA A 256 -4.95 8.54 5.03
N VAL A 257 -5.81 7.55 5.25
CA VAL A 257 -6.64 7.50 6.46
C VAL A 257 -5.82 7.10 7.68
N GLN A 258 -4.87 6.17 7.53
CA GLN A 258 -3.93 5.80 8.59
C GLN A 258 -3.01 6.97 8.97
N GLU A 259 -2.44 7.67 7.98
CA GLU A 259 -1.65 8.89 8.21
C GLU A 259 -2.48 9.95 8.94
N ALA A 260 -3.71 10.18 8.53
CA ALA A 260 -4.58 11.15 9.18
C ALA A 260 -4.94 10.75 10.63
N CYS A 261 -5.18 9.46 10.89
CA CYS A 261 -5.40 8.96 12.25
C CYS A 261 -4.16 9.16 13.13
N PHE A 262 -2.96 8.98 12.59
CA PHE A 262 -1.73 9.27 13.34
C PHE A 262 -1.66 10.72 13.81
N PHE A 263 -2.09 11.67 12.98
CA PHE A 263 -2.23 13.08 13.33
C PHE A 263 -3.56 13.38 14.08
N ASN A 264 -4.24 12.37 14.60
CA ASN A 264 -5.49 12.49 15.35
C ASN A 264 -6.65 13.15 14.59
N CYS A 265 -6.74 12.96 13.27
CA CYS A 265 -7.95 13.25 12.52
C CYS A 265 -8.98 12.14 12.72
N TYR A 266 -10.24 12.49 12.93
CA TYR A 266 -11.30 11.51 13.03
C TYR A 266 -11.62 10.90 11.66
N PRO A 267 -11.53 9.58 11.47
CA PRO A 267 -11.86 8.94 10.21
C PRO A 267 -13.37 8.76 10.05
N VAL A 268 -13.93 9.24 8.96
CA VAL A 268 -15.31 8.96 8.51
C VAL A 268 -15.24 8.18 7.22
N VAL A 269 -15.46 6.87 7.29
CA VAL A 269 -15.17 5.93 6.20
C VAL A 269 -16.39 5.03 5.90
N PRO A 270 -16.52 4.49 4.66
CA PRO A 270 -17.66 3.64 4.35
C PRO A 270 -17.60 2.28 5.06
N ASN A 271 -18.73 1.72 5.44
CA ASN A 271 -18.84 0.41 6.09
C ASN A 271 -18.63 -0.74 5.09
N ARG A 272 -17.49 -0.73 4.40
CA ARG A 272 -17.10 -1.72 3.38
C ARG A 272 -15.58 -1.85 3.29
N LEU A 273 -15.11 -2.79 2.48
CA LEU A 273 -13.69 -3.02 2.19
C LEU A 273 -12.88 -3.26 3.48
N VAL A 274 -11.60 -2.86 3.45
CA VAL A 274 -10.68 -2.90 4.57
C VAL A 274 -11.13 -2.03 5.76
N TYR A 275 -11.98 -1.05 5.54
CA TYR A 275 -12.45 -0.18 6.62
C TYR A 275 -13.25 -0.92 7.71
N LYS A 276 -13.89 -2.05 7.37
CA LYS A 276 -14.54 -2.91 8.38
C LYS A 276 -13.56 -3.59 9.33
N GLU A 277 -12.35 -3.81 8.86
CA GLU A 277 -11.27 -4.43 9.61
C GLU A 277 -10.53 -3.40 10.48
N LEU A 278 -10.21 -2.25 9.90
CA LEU A 278 -9.32 -1.27 10.51
C LEU A 278 -10.01 -0.26 11.43
N TYR A 279 -11.32 -0.03 11.25
CA TYR A 279 -12.03 1.03 11.99
C TYR A 279 -13.27 0.51 12.69
N PRO A 280 -13.57 0.98 13.92
CA PRO A 280 -14.76 0.62 14.68
C PRO A 280 -16.03 1.17 14.02
N LYS A 281 -17.21 0.67 14.45
CA LYS A 281 -18.50 1.00 13.81
C LYS A 281 -18.83 2.49 13.84
N GLU A 282 -18.45 3.18 14.89
CA GLU A 282 -18.66 4.62 15.08
C GLU A 282 -17.90 5.50 14.08
N CYS A 283 -16.89 4.96 13.40
CA CYS A 283 -16.16 5.64 12.33
C CYS A 283 -16.74 5.34 10.94
N ARG A 284 -17.74 4.46 10.83
CA ARG A 284 -18.19 3.91 9.55
C ARG A 284 -19.63 4.27 9.25
N PHE A 285 -19.91 4.69 8.02
CA PHE A 285 -21.23 5.00 7.51
C PHE A 285 -21.67 4.01 6.43
N ASN A 286 -23.00 3.81 6.28
CA ASN A 286 -23.59 2.96 5.24
C ASN A 286 -24.11 3.77 4.06
N VAL A 287 -24.66 4.96 4.31
CA VAL A 287 -25.20 5.88 3.30
C VAL A 287 -24.61 7.27 3.45
N PHE A 288 -24.64 8.05 2.40
CA PHE A 288 -24.03 9.37 2.36
C PHE A 288 -24.54 10.30 3.48
N GLU A 289 -25.84 10.28 3.78
CA GLU A 289 -26.47 11.10 4.81
C GLU A 289 -25.91 10.83 6.21
N GLU A 290 -25.58 9.57 6.52
CA GLU A 290 -24.89 9.22 7.77
C GLU A 290 -23.52 9.89 7.84
N SER A 291 -22.76 9.92 6.76
CA SER A 291 -21.46 10.59 6.73
C SER A 291 -21.58 12.11 6.99
N VAL A 292 -22.62 12.75 6.48
CA VAL A 292 -22.90 14.18 6.71
C VAL A 292 -23.15 14.44 8.19
N GLU A 293 -24.01 13.62 8.83
CA GLU A 293 -24.34 13.79 10.24
C GLU A 293 -23.14 13.47 11.14
N MET A 294 -22.34 12.44 10.81
CA MET A 294 -21.10 12.12 11.53
C MET A 294 -20.13 13.30 11.51
N VAL A 295 -19.82 13.82 10.31
CA VAL A 295 -18.93 14.98 10.16
C VAL A 295 -19.43 16.18 10.94
N LYS A 296 -20.72 16.49 10.87
CA LYS A 296 -21.35 17.59 11.61
C LYS A 296 -21.17 17.41 13.13
N ASN A 297 -21.40 16.22 13.67
CA ASN A 297 -21.28 15.95 15.10
C ASN A 297 -19.83 16.05 15.59
N ILE A 298 -18.84 15.65 14.75
CA ILE A 298 -17.42 15.82 15.06
C ILE A 298 -17.03 17.30 15.06
N LEU A 299 -17.49 18.07 14.06
CA LEU A 299 -17.21 19.51 13.98
C LEU A 299 -17.81 20.29 15.17
N GLU A 300 -18.92 19.82 15.71
CA GLU A 300 -19.60 20.37 16.89
C GLU A 300 -19.05 19.80 18.22
N ASP A 301 -17.92 19.08 18.21
CA ASP A 301 -17.25 18.43 19.35
C ASP A 301 -18.15 17.48 20.18
N LYS A 302 -19.22 16.96 19.58
CA LYS A 302 -20.13 15.98 20.20
C LYS A 302 -19.55 14.58 20.25
N ILE A 303 -18.60 14.27 19.38
CA ILE A 303 -17.89 12.99 19.27
C ILE A 303 -16.41 13.25 19.45
N LYS A 304 -15.79 12.51 20.37
CA LYS A 304 -14.35 12.55 20.59
C LYS A 304 -13.82 11.11 20.52
N VAL A 305 -12.85 10.89 19.67
CA VAL A 305 -12.11 9.61 19.56
C VAL A 305 -10.63 9.94 19.53
N ASP A 306 -9.86 9.16 20.25
CA ASP A 306 -8.41 9.13 20.12
C ASP A 306 -8.08 8.31 18.88
N SER A 307 -8.00 8.99 17.73
CA SER A 307 -7.81 8.35 16.43
C SER A 307 -6.43 7.72 16.29
N GLN A 308 -5.46 8.13 17.10
CA GLN A 308 -4.11 7.53 17.09
C GLN A 308 -4.14 6.05 17.50
N LYS A 309 -5.11 5.64 18.32
CA LYS A 309 -5.31 4.22 18.66
C LYS A 309 -5.83 3.35 17.52
N LEU A 310 -6.30 3.96 16.44
CA LEU A 310 -6.79 3.28 15.25
C LEU A 310 -5.68 3.01 14.21
N VAL A 311 -4.48 3.49 14.47
CA VAL A 311 -3.33 3.30 13.59
C VAL A 311 -2.73 1.91 13.80
N VAL A 312 -2.44 1.22 12.70
CA VAL A 312 -1.70 -0.06 12.73
C VAL A 312 -0.30 0.18 13.25
N GLN A 313 0.07 -0.47 14.37
CA GLN A 313 1.30 -0.16 15.13
C GLN A 313 2.49 -1.06 14.83
N HIS A 314 2.28 -2.26 14.26
CA HIS A 314 3.38 -3.20 14.02
C HIS A 314 4.15 -2.88 12.72
N ASP A 315 5.45 -3.16 12.72
CA ASP A 315 6.28 -3.09 11.52
C ASP A 315 6.12 -4.39 10.71
N PRO A 316 5.53 -4.35 9.50
CA PRO A 316 5.36 -5.53 8.67
C PRO A 316 6.68 -6.17 8.23
N MET A 317 7.77 -5.42 8.21
CA MET A 317 9.09 -5.90 7.76
C MET A 317 9.68 -6.94 8.71
N GLU A 318 9.30 -6.95 9.99
CA GLU A 318 9.65 -8.02 10.91
C GLU A 318 9.19 -9.40 10.40
N LEU A 319 7.98 -9.47 9.84
CA LEU A 319 7.43 -10.69 9.25
C LEU A 319 7.99 -10.97 7.84
N TRP A 320 8.24 -9.92 7.05
CA TRP A 320 8.76 -10.07 5.68
C TRP A 320 10.16 -10.70 5.68
N PHE A 321 10.96 -10.39 6.69
CA PHE A 321 12.36 -10.81 6.81
C PHE A 321 12.63 -11.66 8.05
N GLU A 322 11.62 -12.30 8.66
CA GLU A 322 11.76 -13.10 9.88
C GLU A 322 12.83 -14.20 9.78
N ASN A 323 13.01 -14.78 8.60
CA ASN A 323 14.01 -15.83 8.37
C ASN A 323 15.46 -15.33 8.53
N PHE A 324 15.68 -14.01 8.46
CA PHE A 324 16.99 -13.37 8.56
C PHE A 324 17.26 -12.78 9.94
N THR A 325 16.21 -12.48 10.70
CA THR A 325 16.33 -11.87 12.03
C THR A 325 16.43 -12.90 13.16
N ARG A 326 15.86 -14.08 13.00
CA ARG A 326 15.88 -15.16 14.02
C ARG A 326 17.27 -15.75 14.32
N TRP A 327 18.29 -15.49 13.51
CA TRP A 327 19.66 -16.03 13.69
C TRP A 327 20.60 -15.05 14.41
N ASN A 328 20.14 -13.85 14.73
CA ASN A 328 20.94 -12.80 15.38
C ASN A 328 20.61 -12.63 16.89
N ASN A 329 19.76 -13.51 17.46
CA ASN A 329 19.41 -13.50 18.88
C ASN A 329 19.84 -14.81 19.58
#